data_5526037bebb6a45e281321906fbe4d95
#
_entry.id   5526037bebb6a45e281321906fbe4d95
#
_cell.length_a   1.000
_cell.length_b   1.000
_cell.length_c   1.000
_cell.angle_alpha   90.00
_cell.angle_beta   90.00
_cell.angle_gamma   90.00
#
_symmetry.space_group_name_H-M   'P 1'
#
loop_
_entity.id
_entity.type
_entity.pdbx_description
1 polymer ?
#
loop_
_entity_poly.entity_id
_entity_poly.type
_entity_poly.pdbx_seq_one_letter_code
_entity_poly.pdbx_strand_id
1 'polypeptide(L)'
;MTNSSLLGALLCTLAVLLLINESHAIKCWDCRSDADSKCADPFDNTTFANTDCDQVKPISYIFDKDNYKTQKATMCRKIRQKVNGVWKYFRSCAFLGEIGIKGDERFCLMRTGTYNIFMEYCTCNSKDGCNTSSHNSISVVFLGLSLLVLYGFW
;
A
#
# COMPACT_ATOMS: atom_id res chain seq x y z
N MET A 1 -10.17 -18.68 49.26
CA MET A 1 -9.75 -17.36 48.73
C MET A 1 -8.73 -17.47 47.59
N THR A 2 -8.51 -18.62 46.97
CA THR A 2 -7.46 -18.85 45.96
C THR A 2 -7.93 -18.80 44.50
N ASN A 3 -9.23 -18.93 44.23
CA ASN A 3 -9.73 -18.99 42.84
C ASN A 3 -9.82 -17.62 42.14
N SER A 4 -9.99 -16.54 42.90
CA SER A 4 -10.10 -15.19 42.31
C SER A 4 -8.75 -14.67 41.79
N SER A 5 -7.67 -15.00 42.48
CA SER A 5 -6.31 -14.60 42.06
C SER A 5 -5.84 -15.35 40.79
N LEU A 6 -6.18 -16.65 40.71
CA LEU A 6 -5.87 -17.47 39.53
C LEU A 6 -6.67 -16.99 38.31
N LEU A 7 -7.93 -16.65 38.47
CA LEU A 7 -8.79 -16.14 37.41
C LEU A 7 -8.27 -14.79 36.87
N GLY A 8 -7.86 -13.93 37.80
CA GLY A 8 -7.25 -12.61 37.40
C GLY A 8 -5.96 -12.77 36.65
N ALA A 9 -5.07 -13.67 37.06
CA ALA A 9 -3.83 -13.95 36.36
C ALA A 9 -4.09 -14.54 34.96
N LEU A 10 -5.06 -15.43 34.82
CA LEU A 10 -5.44 -16.03 33.53
C LEU A 10 -6.00 -14.99 32.56
N LEU A 11 -6.83 -14.06 33.06
CA LEU A 11 -7.37 -12.96 32.24
C LEU A 11 -6.28 -11.98 31.80
N CYS A 12 -5.33 -11.65 32.67
CA CYS A 12 -4.20 -10.80 32.31
C CYS A 12 -3.30 -11.44 31.24
N THR A 13 -3.01 -12.73 31.36
CA THR A 13 -2.19 -13.43 30.35
C THR A 13 -2.91 -13.53 29.02
N LEU A 14 -4.21 -13.76 29.01
CA LEU A 14 -5.04 -13.78 27.80
C LEU A 14 -5.08 -12.40 27.14
N ALA A 15 -5.22 -11.33 27.93
CA ALA A 15 -5.19 -9.95 27.42
C ALA A 15 -3.83 -9.59 26.82
N VAL A 16 -2.73 -10.01 27.43
CA VAL A 16 -1.38 -9.79 26.89
C VAL A 16 -1.16 -10.55 25.58
N LEU A 17 -1.64 -11.80 25.49
CA LEU A 17 -1.56 -12.59 24.26
C LEU A 17 -2.35 -11.98 23.09
N LEU A 18 -3.48 -11.31 23.37
CA LEU A 18 -4.28 -10.62 22.36
C LEU A 18 -3.66 -9.30 21.88
N LEU A 19 -2.68 -8.76 22.62
CA LEU A 19 -1.98 -7.53 22.27
C LEU A 19 -0.69 -7.77 21.43
N ILE A 20 -0.31 -9.02 21.22
CA ILE A 20 0.81 -9.36 20.34
C ILE A 20 0.29 -9.26 18.90
N ASN A 21 0.24 -8.03 18.38
CA ASN A 21 0.08 -7.82 16.96
C ASN A 21 1.39 -8.23 16.29
N GLU A 22 1.39 -9.34 15.58
CA GLU A 22 2.49 -9.68 14.68
C GLU A 22 2.56 -8.56 13.63
N SER A 23 3.67 -7.86 13.63
CA SER A 23 3.97 -6.87 12.60
C SER A 23 4.28 -7.64 11.31
N HIS A 24 3.25 -7.91 10.52
CA HIS A 24 3.43 -8.47 9.20
C HIS A 24 4.09 -7.44 8.28
N ALA A 25 5.06 -7.90 7.50
CA ALA A 25 5.64 -7.10 6.44
C ALA A 25 4.55 -6.70 5.43
N ILE A 26 4.61 -5.45 4.97
CA ILE A 26 3.68 -5.00 3.93
C ILE A 26 3.89 -5.77 2.64
N LYS A 27 2.79 -6.15 1.99
CA LYS A 27 2.82 -6.77 0.66
C LYS A 27 2.41 -5.74 -0.39
N CYS A 28 3.17 -5.69 -1.48
CA CYS A 28 2.94 -4.73 -2.56
C CYS A 28 2.79 -5.42 -3.90
N TRP A 29 2.07 -4.80 -4.82
CA TRP A 29 2.11 -5.20 -6.21
C TRP A 29 3.47 -4.85 -6.79
N ASP A 30 4.07 -5.81 -7.54
CA ASP A 30 5.34 -5.62 -8.23
C ASP A 30 5.17 -5.95 -9.71
N CYS A 31 5.22 -4.92 -10.54
CA CYS A 31 5.03 -5.06 -11.97
C CYS A 31 5.47 -3.79 -12.74
N ARG A 32 5.55 -3.93 -14.06
CA ARG A 32 5.89 -2.84 -14.98
C ARG A 32 4.99 -2.91 -16.21
N SER A 33 4.44 -1.77 -16.64
CA SER A 33 3.55 -1.71 -17.80
C SER A 33 4.24 -1.86 -19.15
N ASP A 34 5.56 -1.74 -19.20
CA ASP A 34 6.34 -2.04 -20.41
C ASP A 34 6.53 -3.55 -20.63
N ALA A 35 6.39 -4.36 -19.60
CA ALA A 35 6.41 -5.81 -19.67
C ALA A 35 4.99 -6.41 -19.77
N ASP A 36 4.03 -5.86 -19.03
CA ASP A 36 2.63 -6.30 -19.04
C ASP A 36 1.70 -5.09 -18.92
N SER A 37 0.88 -4.87 -19.94
CA SER A 37 -0.06 -3.74 -20.01
C SER A 37 -1.08 -3.71 -18.87
N LYS A 38 -1.39 -4.84 -18.24
CA LYS A 38 -2.27 -4.94 -17.07
C LYS A 38 -1.73 -4.23 -15.84
N CYS A 39 -0.42 -3.95 -15.81
CA CYS A 39 0.21 -3.13 -14.77
C CYS A 39 -0.09 -1.63 -14.89
N ALA A 40 -0.67 -1.18 -16.01
CA ALA A 40 -1.08 0.22 -16.21
C ALA A 40 -2.32 0.58 -15.36
N ASP A 41 -2.76 1.83 -15.42
CA ASP A 41 -4.06 2.24 -14.90
C ASP A 41 -5.10 2.25 -16.04
N PRO A 42 -6.28 1.63 -15.86
CA PRO A 42 -6.75 0.89 -14.69
C PRO A 42 -5.96 -0.40 -14.46
N PHE A 43 -5.59 -0.65 -13.20
CA PHE A 43 -4.77 -1.80 -12.82
C PHE A 43 -5.60 -3.09 -12.77
N ASP A 44 -5.17 -4.12 -13.49
CA ASP A 44 -5.74 -5.45 -13.45
C ASP A 44 -4.80 -6.39 -12.68
N ASN A 45 -5.19 -6.72 -11.46
CA ASN A 45 -4.39 -7.55 -10.57
C ASN A 45 -4.56 -9.06 -10.77
N THR A 46 -5.33 -9.49 -11.76
CA THR A 46 -5.66 -10.92 -11.95
C THR A 46 -4.46 -11.79 -12.27
N THR A 47 -3.40 -11.21 -12.83
CA THR A 47 -2.19 -11.92 -13.25
C THR A 47 -0.99 -11.70 -12.32
N PHE A 48 -1.12 -10.81 -11.33
CA PHE A 48 -0.02 -10.47 -10.44
C PHE A 48 -0.25 -11.03 -9.04
N ALA A 49 0.83 -11.47 -8.38
CA ALA A 49 0.82 -11.80 -6.97
C ALA A 49 1.38 -10.62 -6.16
N ASN A 50 0.89 -10.47 -4.93
CA ASN A 50 1.49 -9.55 -3.98
C ASN A 50 2.87 -10.06 -3.56
N THR A 51 3.87 -9.20 -3.67
CA THR A 51 5.24 -9.46 -3.24
C THR A 51 5.39 -9.07 -1.77
N ASP A 52 5.94 -9.97 -0.96
CA ASP A 52 6.32 -9.70 0.41
C ASP A 52 7.56 -8.80 0.42
N CYS A 53 7.43 -7.60 0.95
CA CYS A 53 8.48 -6.60 0.91
C CYS A 53 9.67 -6.91 1.83
N ASP A 54 9.53 -7.80 2.79
CA ASP A 54 10.67 -8.28 3.60
C ASP A 54 11.66 -9.14 2.79
N GLN A 55 11.19 -9.75 1.71
CA GLN A 55 12.02 -10.56 0.82
C GLN A 55 12.75 -9.73 -0.24
N VAL A 56 12.36 -8.47 -0.43
CA VAL A 56 12.96 -7.60 -1.42
C VAL A 56 14.23 -6.98 -0.86
N LYS A 57 15.35 -7.19 -1.56
CA LYS A 57 16.63 -6.61 -1.16
C LYS A 57 16.72 -5.16 -1.60
N PRO A 58 17.21 -4.26 -0.74
CA PRO A 58 17.47 -2.88 -1.13
C PRO A 58 18.56 -2.80 -2.19
N ILE A 59 18.48 -1.78 -3.03
CA ILE A 59 19.47 -1.55 -4.08
C ILE A 59 20.71 -0.91 -3.44
N SER A 60 21.87 -1.55 -3.59
CA SER A 60 23.11 -1.21 -2.87
C SER A 60 23.65 0.19 -3.10
N TYR A 61 23.27 0.88 -4.19
CA TYR A 61 23.70 2.25 -4.44
C TYR A 61 22.85 3.34 -3.77
N ILE A 62 21.70 2.95 -3.18
CA ILE A 62 20.83 3.90 -2.45
C ILE A 62 21.24 4.00 -0.98
N PHE A 63 21.85 2.95 -0.45
CA PHE A 63 22.22 2.85 0.96
C PHE A 63 23.72 2.65 1.12
N ASP A 64 24.26 3.20 2.19
CA ASP A 64 25.66 2.99 2.58
C ASP A 64 25.93 1.50 2.82
N LYS A 65 27.13 1.04 2.46
CA LYS A 65 27.49 -0.39 2.49
C LYS A 65 27.21 -1.10 3.82
N ASP A 66 27.26 -0.36 4.90
CA ASP A 66 27.08 -0.91 6.25
C ASP A 66 25.63 -1.03 6.67
N ASN A 67 24.72 -0.22 6.10
CA ASN A 67 23.31 -0.16 6.46
C ASN A 67 22.36 -0.85 5.48
N TYR A 68 22.80 -1.21 4.27
CA TYR A 68 21.89 -1.71 3.24
C TYR A 68 21.27 -3.07 3.58
N LYS A 69 21.98 -3.92 4.36
CA LYS A 69 21.50 -5.27 4.71
C LYS A 69 20.35 -5.29 5.70
N THR A 70 20.19 -4.23 6.49
CA THR A 70 19.18 -4.14 7.56
C THR A 70 17.96 -3.33 7.18
N GLN A 71 18.03 -2.60 6.05
CA GLN A 71 16.91 -1.76 5.62
C GLN A 71 15.80 -2.64 5.03
N LYS A 72 14.63 -2.56 5.66
CA LYS A 72 13.41 -3.21 5.19
C LYS A 72 12.55 -2.23 4.40
N ALA A 73 11.86 -2.74 3.38
CA ALA A 73 10.86 -1.95 2.68
C ALA A 73 9.58 -1.89 3.54
N THR A 74 9.16 -0.69 3.90
CA THR A 74 8.03 -0.45 4.80
C THR A 74 6.82 0.16 4.12
N MET A 75 6.88 0.30 2.80
CA MET A 75 5.84 0.97 2.03
C MET A 75 5.76 0.40 0.61
N CYS A 76 4.63 0.64 -0.05
CA CYS A 76 4.44 0.39 -1.47
C CYS A 76 4.60 1.66 -2.28
N ARG A 77 5.05 1.53 -3.51
CA ARG A 77 5.25 2.64 -4.44
C ARG A 77 4.59 2.36 -5.78
N LYS A 78 3.96 3.39 -6.35
CA LYS A 78 3.55 3.47 -7.74
C LYS A 78 4.25 4.67 -8.38
N ILE A 79 4.95 4.45 -9.47
CA ILE A 79 5.53 5.52 -10.30
C ILE A 79 4.77 5.57 -11.61
N ARG A 80 4.30 6.75 -11.98
CA ARG A 80 3.77 7.04 -13.31
C ARG A 80 4.77 7.93 -14.03
N GLN A 81 5.21 7.50 -15.18
CA GLN A 81 6.15 8.24 -16.00
C GLN A 81 5.58 8.47 -17.38
N LYS A 82 5.53 9.74 -17.83
CA LYS A 82 5.15 10.10 -19.19
C LYS A 82 6.39 10.50 -19.96
N VAL A 83 6.67 9.80 -21.05
CA VAL A 83 7.78 10.09 -21.97
C VAL A 83 7.24 10.15 -23.37
N ASN A 84 7.46 11.25 -24.08
CA ASN A 84 6.96 11.46 -25.45
C ASN A 84 5.45 11.20 -25.57
N GLY A 85 4.68 11.62 -24.60
CA GLY A 85 3.23 11.44 -24.58
C GLY A 85 2.72 10.08 -24.08
N VAL A 86 3.58 9.08 -23.92
CA VAL A 86 3.21 7.72 -23.50
C VAL A 86 3.44 7.54 -22.01
N TRP A 87 2.40 7.04 -21.31
CA TRP A 87 2.48 6.72 -19.88
C TRP A 87 3.04 5.32 -19.67
N LYS A 88 3.97 5.22 -18.71
CA LYS A 88 4.50 3.96 -18.18
C LYS A 88 4.26 3.91 -16.68
N TYR A 89 4.00 2.72 -16.17
CA TYR A 89 3.67 2.47 -14.77
C TYR A 89 4.64 1.45 -14.19
N PHE A 90 5.10 1.75 -12.98
CA PHE A 90 5.98 0.88 -12.21
C PHE A 90 5.41 0.75 -10.80
N ARG A 91 5.22 -0.47 -10.35
CA ARG A 91 4.73 -0.79 -9.01
C ARG A 91 5.77 -1.64 -8.31
N SER A 92 6.08 -1.35 -7.04
CA SER A 92 7.09 -2.08 -6.28
C SER A 92 6.98 -1.81 -4.79
N CYS A 93 7.70 -2.61 -4.00
CA CYS A 93 8.08 -2.23 -2.64
C CYS A 93 8.98 -0.99 -2.65
N ALA A 94 8.94 -0.21 -1.57
CA ALA A 94 9.76 0.99 -1.43
C ALA A 94 10.40 1.06 -0.04
N PHE A 95 11.67 1.44 -0.04
CA PHE A 95 12.49 1.64 1.16
C PHE A 95 12.50 3.10 1.61
N LEU A 96 12.32 4.01 0.66
CA LEU A 96 12.30 5.46 0.84
C LEU A 96 11.13 6.05 0.07
N GLY A 97 10.55 7.10 0.63
CA GLY A 97 9.46 7.86 0.00
C GLY A 97 8.74 8.73 1.01
N GLU A 98 7.96 9.66 0.51
CA GLU A 98 7.05 10.45 1.33
C GLU A 98 5.67 9.79 1.27
N ILE A 99 5.12 9.51 2.44
CA ILE A 99 3.81 8.90 2.60
C ILE A 99 2.81 10.01 2.84
N GLY A 100 1.65 9.92 2.22
CA GLY A 100 0.55 10.83 2.48
C GLY A 100 -0.05 10.69 3.89
N ILE A 101 -0.96 11.55 4.23
CA ILE A 101 -1.68 11.53 5.51
C ILE A 101 -2.32 10.14 5.68
N LYS A 102 -2.04 9.48 6.80
CA LYS A 102 -2.50 8.11 7.13
C LYS A 102 -2.03 7.03 6.13
N GLY A 103 -0.94 7.27 5.40
CA GLY A 103 -0.41 6.31 4.43
C GLY A 103 -1.23 6.16 3.16
N ASP A 104 -2.00 7.18 2.79
CA ASP A 104 -2.94 7.17 1.67
C ASP A 104 -2.23 6.98 0.33
N GLU A 105 -2.72 6.05 -0.47
CA GLU A 105 -2.25 5.77 -1.83
C GLU A 105 -2.53 6.89 -2.84
N ARG A 106 -3.35 7.88 -2.49
CA ARG A 106 -3.68 9.03 -3.34
C ARG A 106 -2.65 10.15 -3.26
N PHE A 107 -1.75 10.09 -2.29
CA PHE A 107 -0.69 11.06 -2.17
C PHE A 107 0.40 10.79 -3.21
N CYS A 108 0.64 11.75 -4.10
CA CYS A 108 1.64 11.64 -5.14
C CYS A 108 2.44 12.93 -5.25
N LEU A 109 3.76 12.80 -5.33
CA LEU A 109 4.67 13.88 -5.65
C LEU A 109 4.88 13.95 -7.14
N MET A 110 4.54 15.08 -7.75
CA MET A 110 4.73 15.33 -9.17
C MET A 110 6.07 16.02 -9.41
N ARG A 111 6.80 15.53 -10.42
CA ARG A 111 8.04 16.14 -10.90
C ARG A 111 7.99 16.26 -12.41
N THR A 112 8.39 17.43 -12.91
CA THR A 112 8.54 17.68 -14.33
C THR A 112 10.03 17.73 -14.66
N GLY A 113 10.45 16.92 -15.60
CA GLY A 113 11.81 16.93 -16.15
C GLY A 113 11.89 17.73 -17.44
N THR A 114 13.09 17.73 -18.06
CA THR A 114 13.32 18.26 -19.39
C THR A 114 12.65 17.37 -20.46
N TYR A 115 12.44 17.90 -21.66
CA TYR A 115 11.87 17.18 -22.81
C TYR A 115 10.48 16.56 -22.56
N ASN A 116 9.58 17.30 -21.87
CA ASN A 116 8.21 16.85 -21.59
C ASN A 116 8.13 15.51 -20.86
N ILE A 117 9.08 15.22 -19.98
CA ILE A 117 9.04 14.09 -19.09
C ILE A 117 8.29 14.50 -17.82
N PHE A 118 7.23 13.77 -17.49
CA PHE A 118 6.47 13.93 -16.26
C PHE A 118 6.60 12.67 -15.42
N MET A 119 6.78 12.84 -14.13
CA MET A 119 6.85 11.73 -13.19
C MET A 119 5.96 12.01 -11.97
N GLU A 120 5.20 11.01 -11.58
CA GLU A 120 4.47 10.98 -10.32
C GLU A 120 5.01 9.83 -9.47
N TYR A 121 5.33 10.15 -8.23
CA TYR A 121 5.75 9.19 -7.22
C TYR A 121 4.67 9.12 -6.15
N CYS A 122 3.93 8.02 -6.12
CA CYS A 122 2.90 7.77 -5.13
C CYS A 122 3.42 6.70 -4.17
N THR A 123 3.45 6.99 -2.88
CA THR A 123 3.94 6.08 -1.84
C THR A 123 2.88 5.91 -0.78
N CYS A 124 2.63 4.68 -0.36
CA CYS A 124 1.59 4.35 0.61
C CYS A 124 2.00 3.19 1.52
N ASN A 125 1.39 3.13 2.70
CA ASN A 125 1.55 2.02 3.64
C ASN A 125 0.29 1.74 4.48
N SER A 126 -0.87 2.20 4.02
CA SER A 126 -2.13 2.06 4.74
C SER A 126 -2.64 0.61 4.83
N LYS A 127 -2.29 -0.21 3.84
CA LYS A 127 -2.73 -1.61 3.70
C LYS A 127 -1.87 -2.35 2.66
N ASP A 128 -1.96 -3.67 2.66
CA ASP A 128 -1.36 -4.49 1.62
C ASP A 128 -1.91 -4.14 0.24
N GLY A 129 -1.03 -4.11 -0.76
CA GLY A 129 -1.40 -3.79 -2.13
C GLY A 129 -1.93 -2.37 -2.33
N CYS A 130 -1.60 -1.43 -1.44
CA CYS A 130 -2.09 -0.05 -1.53
C CYS A 130 -1.63 0.68 -2.79
N ASN A 131 -0.61 0.19 -3.50
CA ASN A 131 -0.12 0.76 -4.75
C ASN A 131 -0.95 0.33 -5.98
N THR A 132 -2.22 -0.01 -5.79
CA THR A 132 -3.22 -0.13 -6.85
C THR A 132 -3.52 1.24 -7.50
N SER A 133 -4.44 1.30 -8.44
CA SER A 133 -4.93 2.60 -8.94
C SER A 133 -5.74 3.31 -7.86
N SER A 134 -5.58 4.61 -7.74
CA SER A 134 -6.47 5.44 -6.94
C SER A 134 -7.81 5.58 -7.67
N HIS A 135 -8.62 4.55 -7.69
CA HIS A 135 -10.00 4.68 -8.12
C HIS A 135 -10.87 5.02 -6.92
N ASN A 136 -11.50 6.19 -6.94
CA ASN A 136 -12.59 6.49 -6.02
C ASN A 136 -13.71 5.49 -6.29
N SER A 137 -13.70 4.37 -5.60
CA SER A 137 -14.92 3.59 -5.40
C SER A 137 -15.86 4.44 -4.57
N ILE A 138 -16.63 5.29 -5.22
CA ILE A 138 -17.84 5.84 -4.62
C ILE A 138 -18.67 4.59 -4.32
N SER A 139 -18.78 4.28 -3.04
CA SER A 139 -19.47 3.09 -2.59
C SER A 139 -20.93 3.21 -3.05
N VAL A 140 -21.30 2.43 -4.03
CA VAL A 140 -22.68 2.36 -4.58
C VAL A 140 -23.67 1.98 -3.46
N VAL A 141 -23.16 1.46 -2.34
CA VAL A 141 -23.90 1.14 -1.12
C VAL A 141 -24.58 2.38 -0.52
N PHE A 142 -23.94 3.56 -0.56
CA PHE A 142 -24.55 4.78 -0.03
C PHE A 142 -25.71 5.29 -0.88
N LEU A 143 -25.65 5.10 -2.20
CA LEU A 143 -26.75 5.44 -3.10
C LEU A 143 -27.96 4.52 -2.92
N GLY A 144 -27.75 3.22 -2.68
CA GLY A 144 -28.82 2.26 -2.41
C GLY A 144 -29.55 2.53 -1.10
N LEU A 145 -28.81 2.87 -0.03
CA LEU A 145 -29.39 3.18 1.27
C LEU A 145 -30.20 4.49 1.24
N SER A 146 -29.75 5.51 0.54
CA SER A 146 -30.48 6.79 0.42
C SER A 146 -31.79 6.62 -0.35
N LEU A 147 -31.83 5.77 -1.36
CA LEU A 147 -33.05 5.46 -2.10
C LEU A 147 -34.05 4.67 -1.27
N LEU A 148 -33.61 3.70 -0.45
CA LEU A 148 -34.48 2.93 0.44
C LEU A 148 -35.12 3.81 1.53
N VAL A 149 -34.39 4.81 2.06
CA VAL A 149 -34.93 5.76 3.02
C VAL A 149 -35.99 6.66 2.37
N LEU A 150 -35.80 7.08 1.14
CA LEU A 150 -36.77 7.91 0.40
C LEU A 150 -38.04 7.13 0.02
N TYR A 151 -37.94 5.83 -0.29
CA TYR A 151 -39.09 4.98 -0.59
C TYR A 151 -39.81 4.47 0.66
N GLY A 152 -39.18 4.45 1.82
CA GLY A 152 -39.80 4.03 3.10
C GLY A 152 -40.60 5.10 3.81
N PHE A 153 -40.57 6.35 3.33
CA PHE A 153 -41.36 7.47 3.88
C PHE A 153 -42.56 7.91 3.02
N TRP A 154 -42.98 7.07 2.07
CA TRP A 154 -44.21 7.27 1.28
C TRP A 154 -45.21 6.16 1.52
#